data_421b6faf6ffb12e8729396cf222432a3
#
_entry.id   421b6faf6ffb12e8729396cf222432a3
#
_cell.length_a   1.000
_cell.length_b   1.000
_cell.length_c   1.000
_cell.angle_alpha   90.00
_cell.angle_beta   90.00
_cell.angle_gamma   90.00
#
_symmetry.space_group_name_H-M   'P 1'
#
loop_
_entity.id
_entity.type
_entity.pdbx_description
1 polymer ?
#
loop_
_entity_poly.entity_id
_entity_poly.type
_entity_poly.pdbx_seq_one_letter_code
_entity_poly.pdbx_strand_id
1 'polypeptide(L)'
;WVCCLSKVFDSLLMWAYYNNHRGVCIGLNMEKVAKYFDASLGLIVDKHAHEVQYRDIIEKPDYFQNEEDFFHYQMCTKAKVWEHEQEARMFIFKPFPWIMLPDSNNKSDLIDRKEVRAFPRIGGECFESIYLGVNINEKESGLIKIAKKLNPDIKVYQMKKNTNAFKLDAIHINDE
;
A
#
# COMPACT_ATOMS: atom_id res chain seq x y z
N TRP A 1 0.68 1.74 13.39
CA TRP A 1 1.13 2.24 12.07
C TRP A 1 0.09 1.96 11.02
N VAL A 2 0.07 2.78 9.98
CA VAL A 2 -0.87 2.66 8.86
C VAL A 2 -0.07 2.54 7.56
N CYS A 3 -0.45 1.58 6.72
CA CYS A 3 0.01 1.49 5.35
C CYS A 3 -1.16 1.87 4.43
N CYS A 4 -0.98 2.95 3.68
CA CYS A 4 -1.99 3.43 2.74
C CYS A 4 -1.72 2.84 1.35
N LEU A 5 -2.72 2.25 0.77
CA LEU A 5 -2.73 1.64 -0.55
C LEU A 5 -3.79 2.31 -1.42
N SER A 6 -3.65 2.24 -2.73
CA SER A 6 -4.70 2.64 -3.67
C SER A 6 -5.29 1.39 -4.34
N LYS A 7 -6.59 1.38 -4.58
CA LYS A 7 -7.27 0.30 -5.32
C LYS A 7 -7.14 0.45 -6.84
N VAL A 8 -6.55 1.57 -7.30
CA VAL A 8 -6.39 1.88 -8.73
C VAL A 8 -4.95 2.26 -9.04
N PHE A 9 -4.51 1.89 -10.22
CA PHE A 9 -3.14 2.17 -10.72
C PHE A 9 -3.11 3.28 -11.78
N ASP A 10 -4.26 3.73 -12.29
CA ASP A 10 -4.38 4.60 -13.46
C ASP A 10 -4.93 6.01 -13.17
N SER A 11 -5.09 6.36 -11.89
CA SER A 11 -5.57 7.69 -11.50
C SER A 11 -4.64 8.80 -11.99
N LEU A 12 -5.11 9.63 -12.92
CA LEU A 12 -4.35 10.79 -13.44
C LEU A 12 -3.86 11.72 -12.35
N LEU A 13 -4.70 11.97 -11.33
CA LEU A 13 -4.37 12.87 -10.24
C LEU A 13 -3.28 12.29 -9.35
N MET A 14 -3.35 10.98 -9.03
CA MET A 14 -2.31 10.31 -8.26
C MET A 14 -0.96 10.38 -8.98
N TRP A 15 -0.92 10.08 -10.26
CA TRP A 15 0.30 10.16 -11.06
C TRP A 15 0.87 11.58 -11.15
N ALA A 16 -0.01 12.59 -11.26
CA ALA A 16 0.41 13.99 -11.33
C ALA A 16 0.95 14.49 -9.98
N TYR A 17 0.20 14.26 -8.89
CA TYR A 17 0.51 14.84 -7.57
C TYR A 17 1.70 14.19 -6.91
N TYR A 18 1.80 12.87 -6.95
CA TYR A 18 2.80 12.17 -6.14
C TYR A 18 4.19 12.14 -6.76
N ASN A 19 4.34 12.16 -8.07
CA ASN A 19 5.67 12.21 -8.66
C ASN A 19 5.70 12.74 -10.08
N ASN A 20 4.80 13.63 -10.47
CA ASN A 20 4.76 14.27 -11.79
C ASN A 20 4.98 13.27 -12.94
N HIS A 21 4.31 12.12 -12.87
CA HIS A 21 4.41 11.00 -13.81
C HIS A 21 5.81 10.38 -13.97
N ARG A 22 6.73 10.61 -13.01
CA ARG A 22 8.11 10.07 -13.01
C ARG A 22 8.30 8.94 -12.02
N GLY A 23 7.28 8.60 -11.24
CA GLY A 23 7.31 7.53 -10.26
C GLY A 23 6.93 6.18 -10.83
N VAL A 24 6.82 5.24 -9.91
CA VAL A 24 6.30 3.89 -10.17
C VAL A 24 5.08 3.62 -9.29
N CYS A 25 4.15 2.81 -9.79
CA CYS A 25 3.11 2.21 -8.97
C CYS A 25 3.39 0.71 -8.88
N ILE A 26 3.29 0.17 -7.67
CA ILE A 26 3.57 -1.24 -7.40
C ILE A 26 2.24 -1.93 -7.07
N GLY A 27 1.89 -2.95 -7.83
CA GLY A 27 0.74 -3.81 -7.55
C GLY A 27 1.13 -4.95 -6.63
N LEU A 28 0.39 -5.08 -5.52
CA LEU A 28 0.58 -6.12 -4.52
C LEU A 28 -0.55 -7.14 -4.59
N ASN A 29 -0.19 -8.42 -4.48
CA ASN A 29 -1.15 -9.48 -4.24
C ASN A 29 -1.45 -9.57 -2.74
N MET A 30 -2.59 -9.05 -2.32
CA MET A 30 -2.95 -8.92 -0.91
C MET A 30 -3.17 -10.28 -0.23
N GLU A 31 -3.60 -11.31 -0.95
CA GLU A 31 -3.71 -12.67 -0.39
C GLU A 31 -2.34 -13.25 -0.04
N LYS A 32 -1.34 -12.99 -0.88
CA LYS A 32 0.04 -13.39 -0.61
C LYS A 32 0.63 -12.56 0.53
N VAL A 33 0.41 -11.25 0.53
CA VAL A 33 0.84 -10.35 1.61
C VAL A 33 0.30 -10.82 2.95
N ALA A 34 -0.98 -11.16 3.04
CA ALA A 34 -1.62 -11.61 4.28
C ALA A 34 -0.95 -12.84 4.91
N LYS A 35 -0.31 -13.72 4.09
CA LYS A 35 0.38 -14.91 4.59
C LYS A 35 1.67 -14.58 5.36
N TYR A 36 2.28 -13.41 5.11
CA TYR A 36 3.48 -12.97 5.83
C TYR A 36 3.18 -12.35 7.18
N PHE A 37 1.93 -11.98 7.42
CA PHE A 37 1.52 -11.36 8.67
C PHE A 37 0.97 -12.41 9.62
N ASP A 38 1.87 -13.23 10.16
CA ASP A 38 1.52 -14.18 11.22
C ASP A 38 1.66 -13.52 12.59
N ALA A 39 0.78 -13.92 13.53
CA ALA A 39 0.79 -13.42 14.91
C ALA A 39 2.10 -13.69 15.66
N SER A 40 2.97 -14.58 15.14
CA SER A 40 4.27 -14.91 15.72
C SER A 40 5.27 -13.74 15.77
N LEU A 41 5.02 -12.65 15.06
CA LEU A 41 5.94 -11.51 14.96
C LEU A 41 5.82 -10.49 16.12
N GLY A 42 4.99 -10.74 17.11
CA GLY A 42 4.80 -9.81 18.21
C GLY A 42 4.10 -8.50 17.84
N LEU A 43 3.53 -8.44 16.66
CA LEU A 43 2.71 -7.35 16.17
C LEU A 43 1.33 -7.90 15.80
N ILE A 44 0.30 -7.15 16.14
CA ILE A 44 -1.05 -7.43 15.62
C ILE A 44 -1.12 -6.72 14.28
N VAL A 45 -1.08 -7.48 13.20
CA VAL A 45 -1.26 -6.97 11.85
C VAL A 45 -2.67 -7.31 11.41
N ASP A 46 -3.42 -6.29 11.05
CA ASP A 46 -4.69 -6.51 10.37
C ASP A 46 -4.40 -6.97 8.94
N LYS A 47 -4.78 -8.20 8.64
CA LYS A 47 -4.56 -8.83 7.33
C LYS A 47 -5.46 -8.27 6.23
N HIS A 48 -6.43 -7.45 6.59
CA HIS A 48 -7.39 -6.87 5.67
C HIS A 48 -7.02 -5.42 5.36
N ALA A 49 -7.24 -5.03 4.13
CA ALA A 49 -7.18 -3.64 3.74
C ALA A 49 -8.59 -3.03 3.87
N HIS A 50 -8.73 -2.05 4.74
CA HIS A 50 -9.99 -1.36 4.98
C HIS A 50 -10.16 -0.22 3.99
N GLU A 51 -11.30 -0.19 3.31
CA GLU A 51 -11.62 0.89 2.38
C GLU A 51 -11.85 2.20 3.12
N VAL A 52 -11.26 3.28 2.61
CA VAL A 52 -11.49 4.62 3.13
C VAL A 52 -12.85 5.12 2.68
N GLN A 53 -13.62 5.62 3.63
CA GLN A 53 -14.90 6.29 3.40
C GLN A 53 -14.66 7.78 3.19
N TYR A 54 -15.12 8.31 2.05
CA TYR A 54 -14.95 9.70 1.70
C TYR A 54 -16.22 10.48 2.06
N ARG A 55 -16.06 11.56 2.84
CA ARG A 55 -17.20 12.34 3.39
C ARG A 55 -16.96 13.84 3.25
N ASP A 56 -18.03 14.58 3.03
CA ASP A 56 -18.01 16.04 3.01
C ASP A 56 -18.15 16.64 4.41
N ILE A 57 -18.76 15.90 5.33
CA ILE A 57 -19.09 16.37 6.68
C ILE A 57 -18.31 15.51 7.69
N ILE A 58 -17.77 16.18 8.71
CA ILE A 58 -17.18 15.52 9.86
C ILE A 58 -18.30 15.06 10.78
N GLU A 59 -18.52 13.77 10.87
CA GLU A 59 -19.36 13.17 11.89
C GLU A 59 -18.59 13.07 13.21
N LYS A 60 -19.32 13.02 14.31
CA LYS A 60 -18.73 12.84 15.64
C LYS A 60 -19.35 11.59 16.26
N PRO A 61 -18.91 10.40 15.87
CA PRO A 61 -19.43 9.16 16.44
C PRO A 61 -19.15 9.15 17.95
N ASP A 62 -20.08 8.57 18.70
CA ASP A 62 -19.95 8.46 20.15
C ASP A 62 -19.09 7.22 20.49
N TYR A 63 -17.91 7.48 21.00
CA TYR A 63 -16.98 6.43 21.44
C TYR A 63 -17.61 5.46 22.46
N PHE A 64 -18.44 5.99 23.38
CA PHE A 64 -19.04 5.16 24.45
C PHE A 64 -20.22 4.29 23.99
N GLN A 65 -20.80 4.61 22.85
CA GLN A 65 -21.86 3.79 22.27
C GLN A 65 -21.29 2.65 21.42
N ASN A 66 -20.27 2.92 20.63
CA ASN A 66 -19.64 1.92 19.77
C ASN A 66 -18.16 2.27 19.50
N GLU A 67 -17.28 1.64 20.27
CA GLU A 67 -15.82 1.84 20.17
C GLU A 67 -15.28 1.41 18.82
N GLU A 68 -15.79 0.33 18.22
CA GLU A 68 -15.34 -0.21 16.95
C GLU A 68 -15.67 0.74 15.81
N ASP A 69 -16.90 1.27 15.76
CA ASP A 69 -17.31 2.26 14.76
C ASP A 69 -16.52 3.56 14.90
N PHE A 70 -16.26 3.98 16.14
CA PHE A 70 -15.47 5.19 16.40
C PHE A 70 -14.04 5.03 15.88
N PHE A 71 -13.40 3.90 16.19
CA PHE A 71 -12.05 3.60 15.72
C PHE A 71 -11.99 3.54 14.19
N HIS A 72 -12.91 2.79 13.56
CA HIS A 72 -13.00 2.67 12.12
C HIS A 72 -13.24 4.02 11.46
N TYR A 73 -14.12 4.84 12.03
CA TYR A 73 -14.35 6.21 11.54
C TYR A 73 -13.07 7.04 11.56
N GLN A 74 -12.35 7.06 12.67
CA GLN A 74 -11.11 7.83 12.77
C GLN A 74 -10.03 7.36 11.80
N MET A 75 -9.90 6.06 11.64
CA MET A 75 -8.81 5.46 10.87
C MET A 75 -9.12 5.36 9.38
N CYS A 76 -10.39 5.26 9.00
CA CYS A 76 -10.82 4.99 7.63
C CYS A 76 -11.73 6.07 7.03
N THR A 77 -11.73 7.29 7.57
CA THR A 77 -12.47 8.40 6.97
C THR A 77 -11.54 9.47 6.42
N LYS A 78 -11.90 10.04 5.28
CA LYS A 78 -11.14 11.10 4.59
C LYS A 78 -12.08 12.09 3.93
N ALA A 79 -11.62 13.33 3.74
CA ALA A 79 -12.40 14.34 3.03
C ALA A 79 -12.66 13.90 1.57
N LYS A 80 -13.87 14.12 1.07
CA LYS A 80 -14.31 13.67 -0.26
C LYS A 80 -13.46 14.21 -1.41
N VAL A 81 -12.84 15.35 -1.27
CA VAL A 81 -11.90 15.89 -2.27
C VAL A 81 -10.77 14.93 -2.63
N TRP A 82 -10.46 13.95 -1.75
CA TRP A 82 -9.43 12.94 -1.95
C TRP A 82 -9.97 11.61 -2.52
N GLU A 83 -11.24 11.53 -2.88
CA GLU A 83 -11.87 10.29 -3.36
C GLU A 83 -11.18 9.68 -4.58
N HIS A 84 -10.48 10.50 -5.36
CA HIS A 84 -9.69 10.05 -6.51
C HIS A 84 -8.52 9.13 -6.15
N GLU A 85 -8.12 9.07 -4.87
CA GLU A 85 -7.07 8.14 -4.41
C GLU A 85 -7.57 6.71 -4.27
N GLN A 86 -8.88 6.51 -4.09
CA GLN A 86 -9.51 5.21 -3.84
C GLN A 86 -8.71 4.39 -2.82
N GLU A 87 -8.45 5.02 -1.67
CA GLU A 87 -7.52 4.54 -0.67
C GLU A 87 -8.09 3.33 0.09
N ALA A 88 -7.21 2.39 0.37
CA ALA A 88 -7.43 1.34 1.36
C ALA A 88 -6.28 1.32 2.35
N ARG A 89 -6.55 1.01 3.61
CA ARG A 89 -5.59 1.08 4.72
C ARG A 89 -5.41 -0.27 5.39
N MET A 90 -4.16 -0.62 5.63
CA MET A 90 -3.78 -1.73 6.52
C MET A 90 -3.23 -1.17 7.81
N PHE A 91 -3.55 -1.81 8.92
CA PHE A 91 -3.13 -1.39 10.24
C PHE A 91 -2.16 -2.37 10.87
N ILE A 92 -1.14 -1.85 11.53
CA ILE A 92 -0.20 -2.60 12.34
C ILE A 92 -0.25 -2.01 13.74
N PHE A 93 -0.65 -2.82 14.71
CA PHE A 93 -0.76 -2.43 16.10
C PHE A 93 0.39 -2.99 16.91
N LYS A 94 0.94 -2.17 17.79
CA LYS A 94 1.85 -2.65 18.81
C LYS A 94 1.01 -3.26 19.94
N PRO A 95 1.25 -4.51 20.36
CA PRO A 95 0.57 -5.07 21.51
C PRO A 95 0.85 -4.22 22.75
N PHE A 96 -0.13 -4.10 23.62
CA PHE A 96 0.03 -3.41 24.89
C PHE A 96 1.16 -4.05 25.71
N PRO A 97 1.90 -3.26 26.53
CA PRO A 97 3.07 -3.75 27.26
C PRO A 97 2.80 -4.92 28.22
N TRP A 98 1.55 -5.11 28.64
CA TRP A 98 1.14 -6.22 29.53
C TRP A 98 0.78 -7.52 28.80
N ILE A 99 0.67 -7.52 27.50
CA ILE A 99 0.61 -8.77 26.73
C ILE A 99 2.07 -9.18 26.52
N MET A 100 2.61 -9.95 27.48
CA MET A 100 3.91 -10.58 27.31
C MET A 100 3.77 -11.62 26.20
N LEU A 101 4.27 -11.26 25.03
CA LEU A 101 4.53 -12.24 24.00
C LEU A 101 5.67 -13.15 24.48
N PRO A 102 5.61 -14.46 24.27
CA PRO A 102 6.69 -15.35 24.65
C PRO A 102 7.98 -14.81 24.02
N ASP A 103 9.02 -14.78 24.81
CA ASP A 103 10.36 -14.29 24.49
C ASP A 103 10.88 -15.02 23.24
N SER A 104 10.54 -14.52 22.07
CA SER A 104 11.13 -15.00 20.84
C SER A 104 12.52 -14.36 20.78
N ASN A 105 13.57 -15.16 20.94
CA ASN A 105 14.97 -14.76 20.76
C ASN A 105 15.29 -14.22 19.36
N ASN A 106 14.31 -14.10 18.50
CA ASN A 106 14.37 -13.37 17.26
C ASN A 106 14.07 -11.90 17.54
N LYS A 107 15.13 -11.13 17.78
CA LYS A 107 15.10 -9.67 17.70
C LYS A 107 14.46 -9.31 16.38
N SER A 108 13.21 -8.88 16.44
CA SER A 108 12.50 -8.45 15.25
C SER A 108 13.15 -7.15 14.76
N ASP A 109 13.97 -7.24 13.72
CA ASP A 109 14.45 -6.10 12.92
C ASP A 109 13.28 -5.32 12.27
N LEU A 110 12.06 -5.66 12.64
CA LEU A 110 10.82 -5.13 12.05
C LEU A 110 10.38 -3.80 12.65
N ILE A 111 10.89 -3.46 13.85
CA ILE A 111 10.60 -2.17 14.49
C ILE A 111 11.92 -1.50 14.84
N ASP A 112 12.21 -0.41 14.20
CA ASP A 112 13.23 0.49 14.71
C ASP A 112 12.67 1.22 15.93
N ARG A 113 13.18 0.90 17.11
CA ARG A 113 12.77 1.52 18.37
C ARG A 113 13.13 3.01 18.44
N LYS A 114 14.07 3.47 17.61
CA LYS A 114 14.49 4.86 17.52
C LYS A 114 13.63 5.66 16.53
N GLU A 115 13.14 5.01 15.49
CA GLU A 115 12.22 5.60 14.53
C GLU A 115 10.82 5.03 14.77
N VAL A 116 9.80 5.88 14.74
CA VAL A 116 8.39 5.47 14.87
C VAL A 116 7.91 4.85 13.55
N ARG A 117 8.61 3.82 13.07
CA ARG A 117 8.31 3.13 11.82
C ARG A 117 8.28 1.63 12.02
N ALA A 118 7.41 0.95 11.30
CA ALA A 118 7.37 -0.50 11.18
C ALA A 118 7.64 -0.89 9.72
N PHE A 119 8.52 -1.87 9.53
CA PHE A 119 8.92 -2.37 8.21
C PHE A 119 8.63 -3.87 8.12
N PRO A 120 7.36 -4.27 7.93
CA PRO A 120 7.05 -5.68 7.74
C PRO A 120 7.71 -6.18 6.45
N ARG A 121 8.41 -7.30 6.55
CA ARG A 121 9.03 -7.94 5.39
C ARG A 121 8.01 -8.83 4.68
N ILE A 122 7.90 -8.67 3.39
CA ILE A 122 7.09 -9.53 2.51
C ILE A 122 7.99 -10.17 1.45
N GLY A 123 7.61 -11.33 0.95
CA GLY A 123 8.36 -12.01 -0.10
C GLY A 123 8.20 -11.36 -1.48
N GLY A 124 9.11 -11.65 -2.38
CA GLY A 124 9.10 -11.13 -3.75
C GLY A 124 7.83 -11.48 -4.51
N GLU A 125 7.25 -12.65 -4.24
CA GLU A 125 6.01 -13.13 -4.85
C GLU A 125 4.77 -12.31 -4.50
N CYS A 126 4.85 -11.42 -3.49
CA CYS A 126 3.79 -10.47 -3.19
C CYS A 126 3.70 -9.34 -4.21
N PHE A 127 4.78 -9.06 -4.94
CA PHE A 127 4.84 -8.03 -5.97
C PHE A 127 4.33 -8.61 -7.29
N GLU A 128 3.10 -8.26 -7.67
CA GLU A 128 2.42 -8.83 -8.83
C GLU A 128 2.68 -8.04 -10.11
N SER A 129 2.78 -6.72 -9.98
CA SER A 129 2.97 -5.83 -11.12
C SER A 129 3.74 -4.57 -10.74
N ILE A 130 4.37 -3.94 -11.74
CA ILE A 130 4.95 -2.61 -11.65
C ILE A 130 4.51 -1.79 -12.85
N TYR A 131 4.06 -0.57 -12.59
CA TYR A 131 3.65 0.40 -13.59
C TYR A 131 4.65 1.54 -13.60
N LEU A 132 5.30 1.76 -14.73
CA LEU A 132 6.26 2.84 -14.92
C LEU A 132 5.52 4.10 -15.38
N GLY A 133 5.77 5.22 -14.73
CA GLY A 133 5.13 6.49 -15.07
C GLY A 133 5.43 6.94 -16.50
N VAL A 134 4.56 7.75 -17.08
CA VAL A 134 4.66 8.23 -18.47
C VAL A 134 6.02 8.85 -18.81
N ASN A 135 6.63 9.52 -17.82
CA ASN A 135 7.88 10.26 -17.97
C ASN A 135 9.12 9.49 -17.49
N ILE A 136 9.00 8.17 -17.25
CA ILE A 136 10.15 7.31 -16.96
C ILE A 136 10.73 6.79 -18.27
N ASN A 137 12.06 6.94 -18.41
CA ASN A 137 12.83 6.24 -19.41
C ASN A 137 13.34 4.92 -18.77
N GLU A 138 12.76 3.81 -19.15
CA GLU A 138 13.08 2.49 -18.60
C GLU A 138 14.52 2.09 -18.90
N LYS A 139 15.03 2.38 -20.10
CA LYS A 139 16.41 2.05 -20.50
C LYS A 139 17.45 2.71 -19.59
N GLU A 140 17.14 3.84 -19.01
CA GLU A 140 18.03 4.55 -18.08
C GLU A 140 17.80 4.15 -16.62
N SER A 141 16.60 3.71 -16.27
CA SER A 141 16.23 3.47 -14.88
C SER A 141 16.69 2.13 -14.33
N GLY A 142 16.80 1.11 -15.18
CA GLY A 142 17.07 -0.28 -14.76
C GLY A 142 16.00 -0.89 -13.85
N LEU A 143 14.82 -0.29 -13.75
CA LEU A 143 13.75 -0.69 -12.83
C LEU A 143 13.17 -2.05 -13.17
N ILE A 144 13.08 -2.40 -14.46
CA ILE A 144 12.62 -3.72 -14.90
C ILE A 144 13.54 -4.81 -14.36
N LYS A 145 14.86 -4.62 -14.48
CA LYS A 145 15.85 -5.58 -13.97
C LYS A 145 15.72 -5.79 -12.46
N ILE A 146 15.47 -4.71 -11.72
CA ILE A 146 15.26 -4.78 -10.26
C ILE A 146 13.96 -5.53 -9.95
N ALA A 147 12.88 -5.20 -10.63
CA ALA A 147 11.58 -5.84 -10.44
C ALA A 147 11.64 -7.34 -10.73
N LYS A 148 12.24 -7.73 -11.86
CA LYS A 148 12.43 -9.15 -12.24
C LYS A 148 13.36 -9.91 -11.29
N LYS A 149 14.32 -9.25 -10.66
CA LYS A 149 15.15 -9.85 -9.61
C LYS A 149 14.35 -10.15 -8.34
N LEU A 150 13.37 -9.30 -8.00
CA LEU A 150 12.49 -9.51 -6.84
C LEU A 150 11.47 -10.61 -7.11
N ASN A 151 10.85 -10.59 -8.27
CA ASN A 151 9.90 -11.60 -8.72
C ASN A 151 10.05 -11.79 -10.24
N PRO A 152 10.58 -12.95 -10.71
CA PRO A 152 10.71 -13.21 -12.15
C PRO A 152 9.39 -13.13 -12.94
N ASP A 153 8.26 -13.45 -12.27
CA ASP A 153 6.94 -13.47 -12.88
C ASP A 153 6.21 -12.12 -12.82
N ILE A 154 6.87 -11.06 -12.29
CA ILE A 154 6.24 -9.74 -12.17
C ILE A 154 5.87 -9.18 -13.54
N LYS A 155 4.65 -8.68 -13.66
CA LYS A 155 4.18 -8.02 -14.87
C LYS A 155 4.64 -6.57 -14.88
N VAL A 156 5.22 -6.12 -15.99
CA VAL A 156 5.73 -4.76 -16.13
C VAL A 156 4.91 -4.00 -17.16
N TYR A 157 4.49 -2.79 -16.80
CA TYR A 157 3.69 -1.93 -17.66
C TYR A 157 4.32 -0.55 -17.80
N GLN A 158 4.25 0.02 -18.99
CA GLN A 158 4.51 1.43 -19.25
C GLN A 158 3.20 2.19 -19.32
N MET A 159 3.04 3.19 -18.46
CA MET A 159 1.89 4.10 -18.55
C MET A 159 2.03 5.02 -19.74
N LYS A 160 0.97 5.19 -20.52
CA LYS A 160 0.91 6.10 -21.66
C LYS A 160 -0.34 6.96 -21.59
N LYS A 161 -0.23 8.18 -22.10
CA LYS A 161 -1.41 9.06 -22.27
C LYS A 161 -2.32 8.47 -23.34
N ASN A 162 -3.60 8.31 -23.04
CA ASN A 162 -4.59 7.99 -24.04
C ASN A 162 -4.80 9.22 -24.95
N THR A 163 -4.92 9.00 -26.27
CA THR A 163 -5.09 10.09 -27.24
C THR A 163 -6.55 10.53 -27.41
N ASN A 164 -7.50 9.72 -26.95
CA ASN A 164 -8.92 9.92 -27.19
C ASN A 164 -9.73 10.16 -25.91
N ALA A 165 -9.11 9.98 -24.74
CA ALA A 165 -9.78 10.13 -23.46
C ALA A 165 -8.83 10.67 -22.39
N PHE A 166 -9.39 11.33 -21.36
CA PHE A 166 -8.64 11.80 -20.19
C PHE A 166 -8.31 10.65 -19.25
N LYS A 167 -7.44 9.73 -19.67
CA LYS A 167 -6.98 8.58 -18.89
C LYS A 167 -5.56 8.18 -19.26
N LEU A 168 -4.99 7.31 -18.44
CA LEU A 168 -3.75 6.61 -18.73
C LEU A 168 -4.06 5.18 -19.15
N ASP A 169 -3.33 4.68 -20.13
CA ASP A 169 -3.35 3.29 -20.55
C ASP A 169 -2.07 2.60 -20.06
N ALA A 170 -2.20 1.40 -19.52
CA ALA A 170 -1.07 0.56 -19.14
C ALA A 170 -0.73 -0.39 -20.30
N ILE A 171 0.44 -0.20 -20.89
CA ILE A 171 0.92 -1.04 -21.97
C ILE A 171 1.91 -2.06 -21.40
N HIS A 172 1.60 -3.33 -21.54
CA HIS A 172 2.46 -4.40 -21.07
C HIS A 172 3.81 -4.38 -21.84
N ILE A 173 4.90 -4.43 -21.10
CA ILE A 173 6.24 -4.57 -21.67
C ILE A 173 6.55 -6.06 -21.68
N ASN A 174 6.62 -6.65 -22.89
CA ASN A 174 7.06 -8.02 -23.03
C ASN A 174 8.58 -8.10 -22.83
N ASP A 175 9.05 -9.18 -22.23
CA ASP A 175 10.48 -9.49 -22.18
C ASP A 175 10.94 -9.76 -23.62
N GLU A 176 11.82 -8.90 -24.17
CA GLU A 176 12.56 -9.16 -25.41
C GLU A 176 13.77 -10.05 -25.14
#